data_c208012118132f7aca7975ca18f4dc5e
#
_entry.id   c208012118132f7aca7975ca18f4dc5e
#
_cell.length_a   1.000
_cell.length_b   1.000
_cell.length_c   1.000
_cell.angle_alpha   90.00
_cell.angle_beta   90.00
_cell.angle_gamma   90.00
#
_symmetry.space_group_name_H-M   'P 1'
#
loop_
_entity.id
_entity.type
_entity.pdbx_description
1 polymer ?
#
loop_
_entity_poly.entity_id
_entity_poly.type
_entity_poly.pdbx_seq_one_letter_code
_entity_poly.pdbx_strand_id
1 'polypeptide(L)'
;MIKVIKNRYIKLVKNENNKQLNQLPQFNFGFAILKNILSFSVIITHCFNNNTTRDNIILFITKRRRIHVPSFFILSFYFNYNTLVSSDCKKKIERIIRLLIPFIGWPIIVFVFCNYNSTYKQNPKLTSFDVLKEQIFTGQGQELFHFWYLFCLIATTLLFLIIIIIFRKRHLFVLNLLLILSYYLQYSYNYKKLLPYYHNIEGLRRAHDLFPFAVMGFNLKAFNILRILEKYKFNTFVICVLIYNFTEDYEIFRNISGIAYFGIKLNVLSICTVIIFSLFPSNKIKNKYLITILKLITNCSGGIFYLHQAVQFFFRPYYKDIRHGTFKGMILIYFISYIISLVGSTIFTKTKLKFLFS
;
A
#
# COMPACT_ATOMS: atom_id res chain seq x y z
N MET A 1 10.86 56.11 2.67
CA MET A 1 11.52 54.98 2.02
C MET A 1 11.46 53.70 2.86
N ILE A 2 11.96 53.69 4.10
CA ILE A 2 11.99 52.50 5.00
C ILE A 2 10.57 51.90 5.26
N LYS A 3 9.54 52.72 5.44
CA LYS A 3 8.15 52.30 5.69
C LYS A 3 7.54 51.56 4.50
N VAL A 4 7.91 51.91 3.28
CA VAL A 4 7.43 51.29 2.03
C VAL A 4 8.11 49.93 1.83
N ILE A 5 9.40 49.80 2.15
CA ILE A 5 10.14 48.54 2.08
C ILE A 5 9.60 47.55 3.11
N LYS A 6 9.37 47.99 4.35
CA LYS A 6 8.77 47.16 5.43
C LYS A 6 7.39 46.63 5.05
N ASN A 7 6.52 47.48 4.47
CA ASN A 7 5.18 47.06 4.03
C ASN A 7 5.20 46.11 2.85
N ARG A 8 6.15 46.26 1.90
CA ARG A 8 6.36 45.27 0.81
C ARG A 8 6.87 43.94 1.35
N TYR A 9 7.81 43.95 2.28
CA TYR A 9 8.34 42.75 2.91
C TYR A 9 7.24 41.97 3.67
N ILE A 10 6.43 42.66 4.50
CA ILE A 10 5.31 42.04 5.22
C ILE A 10 4.26 41.46 4.23
N LYS A 11 4.01 42.12 3.10
CA LYS A 11 3.09 41.62 2.08
C LYS A 11 3.62 40.41 1.32
N LEU A 12 4.94 40.33 1.07
CA LEU A 12 5.62 39.17 0.48
C LEU A 12 5.60 37.98 1.46
N VAL A 13 5.95 38.18 2.73
CA VAL A 13 5.94 37.13 3.74
C VAL A 13 4.51 36.61 4.00
N LYS A 14 3.49 37.49 4.03
CA LYS A 14 2.09 37.07 4.10
C LYS A 14 1.65 36.28 2.87
N ASN A 15 2.08 36.67 1.65
CA ASN A 15 1.75 35.94 0.44
C ASN A 15 2.46 34.59 0.35
N GLU A 16 3.71 34.47 0.80
CA GLU A 16 4.41 33.18 0.90
C GLU A 16 3.79 32.26 1.94
N ASN A 17 3.44 32.78 3.11
CA ASN A 17 2.73 32.03 4.14
C ASN A 17 1.35 31.57 3.66
N ASN A 18 0.61 32.41 2.94
CA ASN A 18 -0.68 32.01 2.34
C ASN A 18 -0.50 30.99 1.19
N LYS A 19 0.58 31.07 0.40
CA LYS A 19 0.91 30.03 -0.60
C LYS A 19 1.31 28.72 0.07
N GLN A 20 2.05 28.74 1.17
CA GLN A 20 2.40 27.54 1.93
C GLN A 20 1.19 26.94 2.67
N LEU A 21 0.29 27.77 3.23
CA LEU A 21 -0.98 27.30 3.82
C LEU A 21 -1.91 26.64 2.77
N ASN A 22 -1.92 27.16 1.54
CA ASN A 22 -2.67 26.55 0.44
C ASN A 22 -1.98 25.29 -0.15
N GLN A 23 -0.74 24.98 0.24
CA GLN A 23 0.00 23.80 -0.19
C GLN A 23 0.00 22.66 0.84
N LEU A 24 -0.66 22.81 2.00
CA LEU A 24 -0.93 21.69 2.89
C LEU A 24 -1.69 20.64 2.08
N PRO A 25 -1.24 19.37 2.07
CA PRO A 25 -1.91 18.32 1.33
C PRO A 25 -3.37 18.27 1.79
N GLN A 26 -4.28 18.70 0.91
CA GLN A 26 -5.71 18.66 1.20
C GLN A 26 -6.06 17.22 1.54
N PHE A 27 -6.61 17.01 2.73
CA PHE A 27 -7.10 15.70 3.15
C PHE A 27 -8.14 15.22 2.13
N ASN A 28 -7.85 14.15 1.42
CA ASN A 28 -8.79 13.56 0.49
C ASN A 28 -9.59 12.47 1.20
N PHE A 29 -10.87 12.74 1.41
CA PHE A 29 -11.81 11.86 2.08
C PHE A 29 -11.93 10.49 1.41
N GLY A 30 -12.02 10.48 0.07
CA GLY A 30 -12.13 9.24 -0.69
C GLY A 30 -10.89 8.34 -0.52
N PHE A 31 -9.70 8.90 -0.54
CA PHE A 31 -8.49 8.13 -0.28
C PHE A 31 -8.40 7.62 1.16
N ALA A 32 -8.94 8.36 2.12
CA ALA A 32 -9.02 7.91 3.51
C ALA A 32 -9.91 6.67 3.62
N ILE A 33 -11.10 6.70 3.02
CA ILE A 33 -12.01 5.55 2.94
C ILE A 33 -11.33 4.39 2.21
N LEU A 34 -10.77 4.63 1.02
CA LEU A 34 -10.13 3.60 0.21
C LEU A 34 -9.05 2.85 0.99
N LYS A 35 -8.13 3.57 1.66
CA LYS A 35 -7.08 2.94 2.46
C LYS A 35 -7.62 1.99 3.51
N ASN A 36 -8.72 2.36 4.19
CA ASN A 36 -9.33 1.52 5.20
C ASN A 36 -10.01 0.29 4.60
N ILE A 37 -10.73 0.45 3.49
CA ILE A 37 -11.32 -0.68 2.73
C ILE A 37 -10.22 -1.64 2.28
N LEU A 38 -9.12 -1.12 1.74
CA LEU A 38 -8.00 -1.95 1.28
C LEU A 38 -7.34 -2.68 2.45
N SER A 39 -7.13 -2.03 3.60
CA SER A 39 -6.57 -2.66 4.80
C SER A 39 -7.46 -3.80 5.31
N PHE A 40 -8.78 -3.60 5.34
CA PHE A 40 -9.72 -4.64 5.71
C PHE A 40 -9.75 -5.79 4.68
N SER A 41 -9.68 -5.48 3.40
CA SER A 41 -9.61 -6.48 2.31
C SER A 41 -8.36 -7.37 2.42
N VAL A 42 -7.22 -6.81 2.88
CA VAL A 42 -6.01 -7.59 3.15
C VAL A 42 -6.25 -8.59 4.29
N ILE A 43 -6.89 -8.17 5.37
CA ILE A 43 -7.23 -9.06 6.50
C ILE A 43 -8.12 -10.21 6.03
N ILE A 44 -9.16 -9.91 5.24
CA ILE A 44 -10.03 -10.94 4.67
C ILE A 44 -9.21 -11.95 3.86
N THR A 45 -8.26 -11.48 3.06
CA THR A 45 -7.43 -12.35 2.21
C THR A 45 -6.56 -13.31 3.02
N HIS A 46 -6.00 -12.85 4.14
CA HIS A 46 -5.05 -13.63 4.94
C HIS A 46 -5.70 -14.46 6.05
N CYS A 47 -6.85 -14.02 6.53
CA CYS A 47 -7.54 -14.69 7.65
C CYS A 47 -8.64 -15.64 7.19
N PHE A 48 -8.98 -15.63 5.90
CA PHE A 48 -10.03 -16.46 5.35
C PHE A 48 -9.61 -17.92 5.24
N ASN A 49 -10.44 -18.82 5.79
CA ASN A 49 -10.27 -20.26 5.63
C ASN A 49 -11.39 -20.81 4.71
N ASN A 50 -11.01 -21.22 3.50
CA ASN A 50 -11.94 -21.74 2.49
C ASN A 50 -12.78 -22.96 2.99
N ASN A 51 -12.23 -23.72 3.94
CA ASN A 51 -12.85 -24.97 4.40
C ASN A 51 -13.95 -24.76 5.45
N THR A 52 -14.02 -23.57 6.07
CA THR A 52 -14.92 -23.33 7.21
C THR A 52 -15.97 -22.25 6.95
N THR A 53 -15.82 -21.44 5.92
CA THR A 53 -16.69 -20.28 5.71
C THR A 53 -17.56 -20.46 4.48
N ARG A 54 -18.89 -20.67 4.71
CA ARG A 54 -19.93 -20.66 3.68
C ARG A 54 -20.55 -19.26 3.46
N ASP A 55 -19.89 -18.22 3.94
CA ASP A 55 -20.42 -16.86 3.89
C ASP A 55 -20.29 -16.27 2.48
N ASN A 56 -21.43 -16.03 1.83
CA ASN A 56 -21.52 -15.49 0.48
C ASN A 56 -20.88 -14.11 0.34
N ILE A 57 -20.93 -13.29 1.40
CA ILE A 57 -20.32 -11.95 1.41
C ILE A 57 -18.80 -12.09 1.31
N ILE A 58 -18.23 -13.01 2.09
CA ILE A 58 -16.79 -13.26 2.08
C ILE A 58 -16.35 -13.82 0.73
N LEU A 59 -17.10 -14.76 0.17
CA LEU A 59 -16.85 -15.31 -1.17
C LEU A 59 -16.87 -14.22 -2.25
N PHE A 60 -17.83 -13.29 -2.17
CA PHE A 60 -17.90 -12.15 -3.08
C PHE A 60 -16.68 -11.23 -2.96
N ILE A 61 -16.29 -10.86 -1.73
CA ILE A 61 -15.13 -10.02 -1.48
C ILE A 61 -13.83 -10.72 -1.90
N THR A 62 -13.71 -12.02 -1.61
CA THR A 62 -12.49 -12.79 -1.95
C THR A 62 -12.33 -13.02 -3.45
N LYS A 63 -13.39 -13.10 -4.24
CA LYS A 63 -13.30 -13.13 -5.71
C LYS A 63 -12.67 -11.85 -6.27
N ARG A 64 -12.89 -10.69 -5.61
CA ARG A 64 -12.37 -9.35 -5.99
C ARG A 64 -11.07 -8.96 -5.25
N ARG A 65 -10.54 -9.83 -4.41
CA ARG A 65 -9.45 -9.57 -3.45
C ARG A 65 -8.12 -9.09 -4.05
N ARG A 66 -7.88 -9.31 -5.34
CA ARG A 66 -6.57 -9.00 -5.94
C ARG A 66 -6.28 -7.51 -6.12
N ILE A 67 -7.30 -6.65 -6.02
CA ILE A 67 -7.18 -5.19 -6.26
C ILE A 67 -6.46 -4.46 -5.12
N HIS A 68 -6.49 -4.99 -3.88
CA HIS A 68 -6.02 -4.26 -2.70
C HIS A 68 -4.53 -3.93 -2.75
N VAL A 69 -3.66 -4.89 -3.06
CA VAL A 69 -2.21 -4.68 -3.11
C VAL A 69 -1.81 -3.71 -4.23
N PRO A 70 -2.27 -3.89 -5.50
CA PRO A 70 -2.05 -2.94 -6.56
C PRO A 70 -2.50 -1.52 -6.24
N SER A 71 -3.70 -1.36 -5.68
CA SER A 71 -4.22 -0.04 -5.30
C SER A 71 -3.38 0.62 -4.20
N PHE A 72 -2.87 -0.14 -3.22
CA PHE A 72 -1.91 0.37 -2.25
C PHE A 72 -0.61 0.82 -2.89
N PHE A 73 -0.10 0.10 -3.91
CA PHE A 73 1.08 0.50 -4.67
C PHE A 73 0.84 1.82 -5.40
N ILE A 74 -0.26 1.95 -6.13
CA ILE A 74 -0.65 3.20 -6.80
C ILE A 74 -0.68 4.35 -5.79
N LEU A 75 -1.39 4.20 -4.67
CA LEU A 75 -1.49 5.23 -3.64
C LEU A 75 -0.14 5.55 -3.00
N SER A 76 0.71 4.53 -2.76
CA SER A 76 2.02 4.73 -2.16
C SER A 76 2.90 5.63 -3.04
N PHE A 77 2.96 5.38 -4.34
CA PHE A 77 3.78 6.18 -5.27
C PHE A 77 3.13 7.52 -5.60
N TYR A 78 1.80 7.61 -5.64
CA TYR A 78 1.10 8.88 -5.76
C TYR A 78 1.41 9.84 -4.61
N PHE A 79 1.30 9.39 -3.36
CA PHE A 79 1.55 10.25 -2.20
C PHE A 79 3.03 10.56 -1.96
N ASN A 80 3.93 9.66 -2.35
CA ASN A 80 5.37 9.84 -2.15
C ASN A 80 6.08 10.51 -3.34
N TYR A 81 5.38 10.84 -4.42
CA TYR A 81 5.96 11.52 -5.59
C TYR A 81 6.84 12.70 -5.20
N ASN A 82 6.30 13.67 -4.44
CA ASN A 82 7.03 14.88 -4.03
C ASN A 82 8.27 14.54 -3.18
N THR A 83 8.23 13.51 -2.35
CA THR A 83 9.36 13.04 -1.56
C THR A 83 10.45 12.45 -2.46
N LEU A 84 10.08 11.63 -3.43
CA LEU A 84 11.01 10.94 -4.32
C LEU A 84 11.72 11.92 -5.27
N VAL A 85 10.98 12.90 -5.81
CA VAL A 85 11.53 13.90 -6.75
C VAL A 85 12.26 15.04 -6.04
N SER A 86 12.02 15.24 -4.75
CA SER A 86 12.66 16.28 -3.94
C SER A 86 14.19 16.21 -4.02
N SER A 87 14.87 17.35 -3.93
CA SER A 87 16.33 17.43 -3.74
C SER A 87 16.77 17.04 -2.32
N ASP A 88 15.83 16.98 -1.36
CA ASP A 88 16.07 16.71 0.05
C ASP A 88 16.34 15.22 0.29
N CYS A 89 17.63 14.86 0.43
CA CYS A 89 18.06 13.49 0.72
C CYS A 89 17.52 12.97 2.06
N LYS A 90 17.33 13.84 3.06
CA LYS A 90 16.82 13.44 4.37
C LYS A 90 15.40 12.86 4.27
N LYS A 91 14.53 13.50 3.48
CA LYS A 91 13.16 12.99 3.23
C LYS A 91 13.16 11.63 2.53
N LYS A 92 14.07 11.42 1.57
CA LYS A 92 14.22 10.14 0.87
C LYS A 92 14.67 9.03 1.81
N ILE A 93 15.69 9.30 2.63
CA ILE A 93 16.19 8.35 3.64
C ILE A 93 15.10 8.05 4.67
N GLU A 94 14.39 9.06 5.16
CA GLU A 94 13.28 8.86 6.10
C GLU A 94 12.19 7.97 5.50
N ARG A 95 11.88 8.12 4.22
CA ARG A 95 10.94 7.23 3.52
C ARG A 95 11.40 5.78 3.53
N ILE A 96 12.68 5.52 3.27
CA ILE A 96 13.24 4.16 3.29
C ILE A 96 13.18 3.59 4.72
N ILE A 97 13.58 4.37 5.72
CA ILE A 97 13.55 3.97 7.13
C ILE A 97 12.12 3.61 7.58
N ARG A 98 11.12 4.37 7.15
CA ARG A 98 9.69 4.08 7.44
C ARG A 98 9.23 2.72 6.90
N LEU A 99 9.85 2.22 5.85
CA LEU A 99 9.54 0.90 5.29
C LEU A 99 10.38 -0.20 5.92
N LEU A 100 11.66 0.08 6.19
CA LEU A 100 12.60 -0.90 6.76
C LEU A 100 12.25 -1.28 8.20
N ILE A 101 11.86 -0.31 9.03
CA ILE A 101 11.54 -0.58 10.44
C ILE A 101 10.42 -1.61 10.59
N PRO A 102 9.24 -1.49 9.96
CA PRO A 102 8.23 -2.53 10.06
C PRO A 102 8.62 -3.82 9.33
N PHE A 103 9.37 -3.72 8.22
CA PHE A 103 9.80 -4.88 7.45
C PHE A 103 10.74 -5.82 8.24
N ILE A 104 11.62 -5.26 9.06
CA ILE A 104 12.56 -6.03 9.90
C ILE A 104 11.97 -6.28 11.29
N GLY A 105 11.33 -5.27 11.87
CA GLY A 105 10.90 -5.31 13.27
C GLY A 105 9.81 -6.33 13.54
N TRP A 106 8.78 -6.39 12.70
CA TRP A 106 7.67 -7.31 12.91
C TRP A 106 8.04 -8.79 12.76
N PRO A 107 8.80 -9.21 11.72
CA PRO A 107 9.30 -10.59 11.67
C PRO A 107 10.10 -10.99 12.92
N ILE A 108 10.96 -10.11 13.44
CA ILE A 108 11.71 -10.37 14.67
C ILE A 108 10.77 -10.52 15.87
N ILE A 109 9.80 -9.61 16.04
CA ILE A 109 8.83 -9.66 17.15
C ILE A 109 8.05 -10.97 17.10
N VAL A 110 7.54 -11.37 15.92
CA VAL A 110 6.80 -12.62 15.76
C VAL A 110 7.69 -13.83 16.00
N PHE A 111 8.92 -13.81 15.48
CA PHE A 111 9.90 -14.87 15.72
C PHE A 111 10.18 -15.09 17.21
N VAL A 112 10.45 -14.02 17.95
CA VAL A 112 10.67 -14.07 19.40
C VAL A 112 9.43 -14.63 20.10
N PHE A 113 8.24 -14.09 19.80
CA PHE A 113 6.99 -14.57 20.40
C PHE A 113 6.76 -16.06 20.15
N CYS A 114 6.93 -16.54 18.91
CA CYS A 114 6.70 -17.94 18.56
C CYS A 114 7.68 -18.89 19.24
N ASN A 115 8.92 -18.45 19.48
CA ASN A 115 9.90 -19.24 20.21
C ASN A 115 9.59 -19.39 21.71
N TYR A 116 8.95 -18.38 22.30
CA TYR A 116 8.55 -18.43 23.72
C TYR A 116 7.16 -19.02 23.94
N ASN A 117 6.28 -19.05 22.93
CA ASN A 117 4.94 -19.58 23.05
C ASN A 117 4.92 -21.09 22.77
N SER A 118 4.50 -21.90 23.77
CA SER A 118 4.45 -23.37 23.69
C SER A 118 3.63 -23.88 22.48
N THR A 119 2.58 -23.16 22.09
CA THR A 119 1.72 -23.51 20.95
C THR A 119 2.47 -23.49 19.62
N TYR A 120 3.46 -22.62 19.47
CA TYR A 120 4.19 -22.41 18.21
C TYR A 120 5.63 -22.94 18.24
N LYS A 121 6.17 -23.23 19.42
CA LYS A 121 7.57 -23.63 19.61
C LYS A 121 8.00 -24.83 18.74
N GLN A 122 7.08 -25.72 18.43
CA GLN A 122 7.35 -26.90 17.60
C GLN A 122 7.16 -26.65 16.09
N ASN A 123 6.76 -25.43 15.67
CA ASN A 123 6.59 -25.12 14.27
C ASN A 123 7.86 -24.51 13.69
N PRO A 124 8.70 -25.29 12.94
CA PRO A 124 9.97 -24.79 12.41
C PRO A 124 9.79 -23.64 11.40
N LYS A 125 8.60 -23.52 10.80
CA LYS A 125 8.28 -22.42 9.87
C LYS A 125 8.16 -21.06 10.56
N LEU A 126 8.01 -21.03 11.87
CA LEU A 126 7.88 -19.79 12.66
C LEU A 126 9.07 -19.56 13.58
N THR A 127 9.78 -20.63 13.96
CA THR A 127 10.81 -20.59 15.00
C THR A 127 12.23 -20.78 14.47
N SER A 128 12.39 -21.13 13.18
CA SER A 128 13.70 -21.26 12.53
C SER A 128 14.30 -19.89 12.20
N PHE A 129 15.57 -19.72 12.58
CA PHE A 129 16.34 -18.52 12.22
C PHE A 129 16.61 -18.42 10.72
N ASP A 130 16.71 -19.55 10.01
CA ASP A 130 16.90 -19.55 8.55
C ASP A 130 15.65 -19.04 7.82
N VAL A 131 14.46 -19.36 8.30
CA VAL A 131 13.21 -18.80 7.79
C VAL A 131 13.15 -17.28 8.02
N LEU A 132 13.61 -16.79 9.19
CA LEU A 132 13.69 -15.35 9.45
C LEU A 132 14.68 -14.66 8.51
N LYS A 133 15.85 -15.26 8.26
CA LYS A 133 16.83 -14.75 7.29
C LYS A 133 16.23 -14.72 5.89
N GLU A 134 15.63 -15.82 5.44
CA GLU A 134 14.99 -15.91 4.13
C GLU A 134 13.95 -14.80 3.96
N GLN A 135 13.10 -14.58 4.94
CA GLN A 135 12.12 -13.52 4.99
C GLN A 135 12.75 -12.14 4.76
N ILE A 136 13.84 -11.82 5.48
CA ILE A 136 14.49 -10.51 5.41
C ILE A 136 15.20 -10.30 4.07
N PHE A 137 15.89 -11.33 3.54
CA PHE A 137 16.70 -11.17 2.34
C PHE A 137 15.93 -11.36 1.04
N THR A 138 14.88 -12.17 1.02
CA THR A 138 14.13 -12.50 -0.20
C THR A 138 12.71 -11.96 -0.22
N GLY A 139 12.21 -11.48 0.92
CA GLY A 139 10.80 -11.14 1.10
C GLY A 139 9.88 -12.37 1.12
N GLN A 140 10.45 -13.58 1.17
CA GLN A 140 9.72 -14.84 1.30
C GLN A 140 9.70 -15.28 2.76
N GLY A 141 8.51 -15.48 3.30
CA GLY A 141 8.34 -16.09 4.60
C GLY A 141 7.13 -16.99 4.55
N GLN A 142 7.28 -18.24 4.98
CA GLN A 142 6.20 -19.22 4.82
C GLN A 142 4.91 -18.79 5.55
N GLU A 143 5.02 -18.36 6.79
CA GLU A 143 3.86 -17.94 7.61
C GLU A 143 3.74 -16.41 7.70
N LEU A 144 4.86 -15.68 7.54
CA LEU A 144 4.92 -14.22 7.54
C LEU A 144 4.97 -13.66 6.12
N PHE A 145 4.50 -14.40 5.15
CA PHE A 145 4.64 -14.09 3.73
C PHE A 145 4.05 -12.74 3.32
N HIS A 146 3.14 -12.16 4.07
CA HIS A 146 2.54 -10.85 3.76
C HIS A 146 3.57 -9.69 3.78
N PHE A 147 4.71 -9.83 4.45
CA PHE A 147 5.78 -8.83 4.44
C PHE A 147 6.50 -8.72 3.08
N TRP A 148 6.28 -9.68 2.16
CA TRP A 148 6.74 -9.56 0.78
C TRP A 148 6.32 -8.22 0.14
N TYR A 149 5.16 -7.69 0.51
CA TYR A 149 4.68 -6.41 0.03
C TYR A 149 5.61 -5.25 0.41
N LEU A 150 6.10 -5.22 1.66
CA LEU A 150 7.07 -4.22 2.10
C LEU A 150 8.40 -4.37 1.38
N PHE A 151 8.87 -5.59 1.17
CA PHE A 151 10.04 -5.87 0.36
C PHE A 151 9.90 -5.28 -1.05
N CYS A 152 8.80 -5.57 -1.73
CA CYS A 152 8.49 -5.03 -3.05
C CYS A 152 8.45 -3.50 -3.05
N LEU A 153 7.84 -2.91 -2.02
CA LEU A 153 7.73 -1.47 -1.89
C LEU A 153 9.10 -0.80 -1.67
N ILE A 154 9.99 -1.43 -0.87
CA ILE A 154 11.37 -1.00 -0.66
C ILE A 154 12.15 -1.11 -1.98
N ALA A 155 12.16 -2.29 -2.61
CA ALA A 155 12.88 -2.55 -3.85
C ALA A 155 12.46 -1.57 -4.97
N THR A 156 11.16 -1.39 -5.17
CA THR A 156 10.63 -0.47 -6.17
C THR A 156 10.95 0.99 -5.81
N THR A 157 10.89 1.38 -4.52
CA THR A 157 11.27 2.73 -4.08
C THR A 157 12.76 3.02 -4.37
N LEU A 158 13.64 2.05 -4.09
CA LEU A 158 15.07 2.18 -4.38
C LEU A 158 15.32 2.30 -5.88
N LEU A 159 14.66 1.48 -6.70
CA LEU A 159 14.74 1.55 -8.17
C LEU A 159 14.31 2.94 -8.68
N PHE A 160 13.20 3.49 -8.18
CA PHE A 160 12.75 4.85 -8.54
C PHE A 160 13.78 5.91 -8.15
N LEU A 161 14.36 5.82 -6.94
CA LEU A 161 15.40 6.75 -6.51
C LEU A 161 16.63 6.70 -7.40
N ILE A 162 17.10 5.50 -7.78
CA ILE A 162 18.23 5.32 -8.70
C ILE A 162 17.92 5.98 -10.05
N ILE A 163 16.73 5.70 -10.62
CA ILE A 163 16.32 6.27 -11.91
C ILE A 163 16.22 7.80 -11.83
N ILE A 164 15.64 8.35 -10.76
CA ILE A 164 15.51 9.80 -10.57
C ILE A 164 16.87 10.47 -10.42
N ILE A 165 17.81 9.86 -9.69
CA ILE A 165 19.16 10.39 -9.49
C ILE A 165 19.96 10.38 -10.80
N ILE A 166 19.94 9.26 -11.54
CA ILE A 166 20.71 9.09 -12.77
C ILE A 166 20.12 9.94 -13.90
N PHE A 167 18.83 9.84 -14.13
CA PHE A 167 18.18 10.44 -15.31
C PHE A 167 17.57 11.84 -15.05
N ARG A 168 17.62 12.33 -13.83
CA ARG A 168 17.18 13.69 -13.46
C ARG A 168 15.89 14.13 -14.17
N LYS A 169 15.97 15.11 -15.10
CA LYS A 169 14.79 15.64 -15.83
C LYS A 169 14.14 14.61 -16.76
N ARG A 170 14.81 13.52 -17.12
CA ARG A 170 14.28 12.47 -18.03
C ARG A 170 13.71 11.27 -17.29
N HIS A 171 13.67 11.30 -15.96
CA HIS A 171 13.22 10.15 -15.15
C HIS A 171 11.82 9.67 -15.52
N LEU A 172 10.87 10.56 -15.83
CA LEU A 172 9.52 10.18 -16.26
C LEU A 172 9.54 9.40 -17.58
N PHE A 173 10.34 9.84 -18.54
CA PHE A 173 10.49 9.13 -19.81
C PHE A 173 11.05 7.72 -19.58
N VAL A 174 12.10 7.59 -18.78
CA VAL A 174 12.73 6.30 -18.46
C VAL A 174 11.76 5.37 -17.72
N LEU A 175 11.03 5.90 -16.72
CA LEU A 175 10.03 5.09 -15.99
C LEU A 175 8.93 4.58 -16.92
N ASN A 176 8.44 5.39 -17.85
CA ASN A 176 7.43 4.97 -18.81
C ASN A 176 7.98 3.99 -19.86
N LEU A 177 9.23 4.14 -20.28
CA LEU A 177 9.91 3.15 -21.15
C LEU A 177 10.04 1.81 -20.43
N LEU A 178 10.46 1.80 -19.17
CA LEU A 178 10.53 0.59 -18.35
C LEU A 178 9.14 -0.01 -18.07
N LEU A 179 8.10 0.80 -17.99
CA LEU A 179 6.71 0.32 -17.91
C LEU A 179 6.33 -0.49 -19.17
N ILE A 180 6.61 0.06 -20.35
CA ILE A 180 6.35 -0.62 -21.63
C ILE A 180 7.17 -1.92 -21.71
N LEU A 181 8.45 -1.87 -21.34
CA LEU A 181 9.32 -3.04 -21.31
C LEU A 181 8.82 -4.10 -20.31
N SER A 182 8.37 -3.67 -19.12
CA SER A 182 7.79 -4.57 -18.11
C SER A 182 6.56 -5.30 -18.67
N TYR A 183 5.65 -4.60 -19.34
CA TYR A 183 4.51 -5.24 -19.99
C TYR A 183 4.94 -6.18 -21.12
N TYR A 184 5.88 -5.78 -21.97
CA TYR A 184 6.40 -6.64 -23.02
C TYR A 184 6.99 -7.93 -22.45
N LEU A 185 7.82 -7.85 -21.42
CA LEU A 185 8.38 -9.02 -20.74
C LEU A 185 7.30 -9.89 -20.11
N GLN A 186 6.32 -9.28 -19.43
CA GLN A 186 5.22 -10.01 -18.82
C GLN A 186 4.36 -10.77 -19.83
N TYR A 187 4.15 -10.23 -21.03
CA TYR A 187 3.34 -10.86 -22.09
C TYR A 187 4.15 -11.72 -23.05
N SER A 188 5.50 -11.66 -23.01
CA SER A 188 6.33 -12.48 -23.87
C SER A 188 6.25 -13.96 -23.47
N TYR A 189 6.27 -14.83 -24.47
CA TYR A 189 6.32 -16.29 -24.27
C TYR A 189 7.50 -16.72 -23.40
N ASN A 190 8.64 -16.02 -23.52
CA ASN A 190 9.87 -16.32 -22.80
C ASN A 190 9.77 -16.02 -21.29
N TYR A 191 8.88 -15.12 -20.86
CA TYR A 191 8.71 -14.85 -19.43
C TYR A 191 8.32 -16.11 -18.64
N LYS A 192 7.44 -16.95 -19.19
CA LYS A 192 7.08 -18.24 -18.57
C LYS A 192 8.26 -19.20 -18.44
N LYS A 193 9.22 -19.17 -19.36
CA LYS A 193 10.45 -19.97 -19.30
C LYS A 193 11.47 -19.40 -18.31
N LEU A 194 11.47 -18.09 -18.09
CA LEU A 194 12.34 -17.43 -17.10
C LEU A 194 11.82 -17.56 -15.68
N LEU A 195 10.51 -17.83 -15.49
CA LEU A 195 9.90 -17.99 -14.17
C LEU A 195 10.63 -18.96 -13.24
N PRO A 196 11.10 -20.15 -13.66
CA PRO A 196 11.85 -21.06 -12.80
C PRO A 196 13.11 -20.44 -12.20
N TYR A 197 13.80 -19.59 -12.94
CA TYR A 197 15.01 -18.90 -12.47
C TYR A 197 14.69 -17.81 -11.44
N TYR A 198 13.47 -17.24 -11.50
CA TYR A 198 13.01 -16.24 -10.51
C TYR A 198 12.41 -16.86 -9.25
N HIS A 199 12.19 -18.19 -9.20
CA HIS A 199 11.64 -18.84 -8.02
C HIS A 199 12.52 -18.65 -6.78
N ASN A 200 13.84 -18.58 -6.95
CA ASN A 200 14.78 -18.37 -5.87
C ASN A 200 14.75 -16.94 -5.29
N ILE A 201 14.13 -15.98 -6.02
CA ILE A 201 14.02 -14.57 -5.58
C ILE A 201 12.58 -14.09 -5.85
N GLU A 202 11.60 -14.78 -5.26
CA GLU A 202 10.18 -14.49 -5.48
C GLU A 202 9.81 -13.03 -5.14
N GLY A 203 10.45 -12.44 -4.12
CA GLY A 203 10.22 -11.04 -3.78
C GLY A 203 10.55 -10.07 -4.90
N LEU A 204 11.64 -10.29 -5.65
CA LEU A 204 11.99 -9.45 -6.81
C LEU A 204 11.03 -9.67 -7.97
N ARG A 205 10.60 -10.91 -8.21
CA ARG A 205 9.56 -11.21 -9.21
C ARG A 205 8.28 -10.44 -8.89
N ARG A 206 7.80 -10.49 -7.65
CA ARG A 206 6.61 -9.75 -7.21
C ARG A 206 6.81 -8.24 -7.31
N ALA A 207 8.01 -7.73 -7.04
CA ALA A 207 8.33 -6.32 -7.23
C ALA A 207 8.23 -5.92 -8.71
N HIS A 208 8.70 -6.77 -9.63
CA HIS A 208 8.52 -6.58 -11.07
C HIS A 208 7.04 -6.59 -11.47
N ASP A 209 6.24 -7.54 -10.95
CA ASP A 209 4.80 -7.61 -11.24
C ASP A 209 4.03 -6.37 -10.74
N LEU A 210 4.49 -5.76 -9.63
CA LEU A 210 3.89 -4.55 -9.05
C LEU A 210 4.47 -3.23 -9.60
N PHE A 211 5.58 -3.27 -10.33
CA PHE A 211 6.21 -2.10 -10.90
C PHE A 211 5.27 -1.24 -11.76
N PRO A 212 4.41 -1.80 -12.64
CA PRO A 212 3.44 -1.02 -13.41
C PRO A 212 2.54 -0.15 -12.54
N PHE A 213 2.06 -0.66 -11.41
CA PHE A 213 1.20 0.09 -10.48
C PHE A 213 1.94 1.24 -9.81
N ALA A 214 3.22 1.05 -9.50
CA ALA A 214 4.07 2.12 -8.97
C ALA A 214 4.21 3.26 -9.98
N VAL A 215 4.51 2.94 -11.26
CA VAL A 215 4.63 3.95 -12.33
C VAL A 215 3.30 4.64 -12.57
N MET A 216 2.17 3.92 -12.57
CA MET A 216 0.84 4.52 -12.68
C MET A 216 0.57 5.53 -11.56
N GLY A 217 0.81 5.15 -10.30
CA GLY A 217 0.65 6.05 -9.15
C GLY A 217 1.52 7.29 -9.25
N PHE A 218 2.77 7.12 -9.67
CA PHE A 218 3.72 8.20 -9.88
C PHE A 218 3.26 9.16 -10.98
N ASN A 219 2.78 8.63 -12.14
CA ASN A 219 2.27 9.40 -13.27
C ASN A 219 0.97 10.14 -12.92
N LEU A 220 0.04 9.53 -12.18
CA LEU A 220 -1.18 10.21 -11.72
C LEU A 220 -0.86 11.51 -10.99
N LYS A 221 0.24 11.55 -10.22
CA LYS A 221 0.68 12.74 -9.50
C LYS A 221 1.50 13.68 -10.38
N ALA A 222 2.47 13.15 -11.15
CA ALA A 222 3.36 13.92 -12.00
C ALA A 222 2.59 14.78 -13.02
N PHE A 223 1.58 14.21 -13.65
CA PHE A 223 0.75 14.86 -14.66
C PHE A 223 -0.53 15.50 -14.11
N ASN A 224 -0.71 15.51 -12.78
CA ASN A 224 -1.92 16.02 -12.12
C ASN A 224 -3.24 15.45 -12.68
N ILE A 225 -3.21 14.18 -13.12
CA ILE A 225 -4.34 13.52 -13.81
C ILE A 225 -5.61 13.57 -12.97
N LEU A 226 -5.53 13.29 -11.67
CA LEU A 226 -6.71 13.29 -10.80
C LEU A 226 -7.37 14.66 -10.71
N ARG A 227 -6.60 15.77 -10.75
CA ARG A 227 -7.13 17.13 -10.77
C ARG A 227 -7.83 17.45 -12.09
N ILE A 228 -7.33 16.91 -13.20
CA ILE A 228 -7.97 17.08 -14.53
C ILE A 228 -9.29 16.30 -14.53
N LEU A 229 -9.29 15.06 -14.07
CA LEU A 229 -10.48 14.20 -14.00
C LEU A 229 -11.55 14.74 -13.05
N GLU A 230 -11.15 15.43 -11.98
CA GLU A 230 -12.08 16.07 -11.03
C GLU A 230 -12.94 17.15 -11.69
N LYS A 231 -12.46 17.83 -12.73
CA LYS A 231 -13.24 18.81 -13.50
C LYS A 231 -14.43 18.15 -14.21
N TYR A 232 -14.30 16.89 -14.61
CA TYR A 232 -15.33 16.12 -15.32
C TYR A 232 -15.86 14.98 -14.44
N LYS A 233 -16.03 15.25 -13.16
CA LYS A 233 -16.29 14.29 -12.10
C LYS A 233 -17.36 13.25 -12.44
N PHE A 234 -18.54 13.66 -12.89
CA PHE A 234 -19.64 12.76 -13.19
C PHE A 234 -19.28 11.83 -14.35
N ASN A 235 -18.81 12.39 -15.48
CA ASN A 235 -18.42 11.60 -16.65
C ASN A 235 -17.29 10.61 -16.29
N THR A 236 -16.28 11.08 -15.55
CA THR A 236 -15.17 10.24 -15.08
C THR A 236 -15.68 9.09 -14.23
N PHE A 237 -16.59 9.35 -13.30
CA PHE A 237 -17.20 8.31 -12.46
C PHE A 237 -17.93 7.28 -13.31
N VAL A 238 -18.83 7.70 -14.19
CA VAL A 238 -19.59 6.81 -15.07
C VAL A 238 -18.65 5.98 -15.95
N ILE A 239 -17.67 6.61 -16.61
CA ILE A 239 -16.70 5.91 -17.47
C ILE A 239 -15.92 4.87 -16.66
N CYS A 240 -15.41 5.23 -15.48
CA CYS A 240 -14.67 4.29 -14.63
C CYS A 240 -15.54 3.11 -14.18
N VAL A 241 -16.80 3.33 -13.83
CA VAL A 241 -17.74 2.26 -13.44
C VAL A 241 -18.04 1.35 -14.64
N LEU A 242 -18.27 1.91 -15.82
CA LEU A 242 -18.49 1.12 -17.03
C LEU A 242 -17.27 0.27 -17.39
N ILE A 243 -16.08 0.88 -17.39
CA ILE A 243 -14.82 0.17 -17.65
C ILE A 243 -14.59 -0.92 -16.60
N TYR A 244 -14.87 -0.63 -15.33
CA TYR A 244 -14.74 -1.59 -14.24
C TYR A 244 -15.62 -2.82 -14.47
N ASN A 245 -16.93 -2.61 -14.72
CA ASN A 245 -17.87 -3.71 -14.94
C ASN A 245 -17.53 -4.50 -16.21
N PHE A 246 -17.28 -3.79 -17.33
CA PHE A 246 -16.90 -4.44 -18.59
C PHE A 246 -15.64 -5.28 -18.44
N THR A 247 -14.64 -4.77 -17.70
CA THR A 247 -13.38 -5.50 -17.49
C THR A 247 -13.57 -6.69 -16.55
N GLU A 248 -14.51 -6.62 -15.60
CA GLU A 248 -14.78 -7.72 -14.68
C GLU A 248 -15.47 -8.90 -15.37
N ASP A 249 -16.39 -8.64 -16.27
CA ASP A 249 -17.17 -9.68 -16.95
C ASP A 249 -16.41 -10.38 -18.07
N TYR A 250 -15.33 -9.77 -18.60
CA TYR A 250 -14.60 -10.31 -19.74
C TYR A 250 -13.63 -11.44 -19.32
N GLU A 251 -14.01 -12.69 -19.57
CA GLU A 251 -13.22 -13.90 -19.22
C GLU A 251 -11.90 -14.07 -19.95
N ILE A 252 -11.66 -13.35 -21.06
CA ILE A 252 -10.47 -13.46 -21.94
C ILE A 252 -9.16 -13.34 -21.15
N PHE A 253 -9.18 -12.71 -19.97
CA PHE A 253 -8.00 -12.51 -19.13
C PHE A 253 -7.81 -13.59 -18.05
N ARG A 254 -8.54 -14.72 -18.13
CA ARG A 254 -8.71 -15.68 -17.03
C ARG A 254 -7.53 -16.60 -16.76
N ASN A 255 -6.64 -16.84 -17.71
CA ASN A 255 -5.75 -17.97 -17.59
C ASN A 255 -4.26 -17.72 -17.87
N ILE A 256 -3.65 -16.84 -17.08
CA ILE A 256 -2.22 -17.01 -16.80
C ILE A 256 -2.11 -17.49 -15.35
N SER A 257 -2.28 -18.80 -15.19
CA SER A 257 -2.21 -19.50 -13.92
C SER A 257 -0.86 -19.26 -13.24
N GLY A 258 -0.89 -18.88 -11.98
CA GLY A 258 0.28 -18.83 -11.11
C GLY A 258 0.86 -17.45 -10.81
N ILE A 259 0.47 -16.39 -11.52
CA ILE A 259 0.99 -15.03 -11.27
C ILE A 259 -0.09 -14.20 -10.58
N ALA A 260 0.13 -13.85 -9.32
CA ALA A 260 -0.89 -13.25 -8.45
C ALA A 260 -1.29 -11.82 -8.86
N TYR A 261 -0.39 -11.03 -9.47
CA TYR A 261 -0.60 -9.60 -9.74
C TYR A 261 -0.31 -9.22 -11.19
N PHE A 262 -0.63 -10.11 -12.10
CA PHE A 262 -0.38 -9.97 -13.53
C PHE A 262 -1.68 -9.68 -14.30
N GLY A 263 -1.60 -8.80 -15.29
CA GLY A 263 -2.62 -8.63 -16.31
C GLY A 263 -3.22 -7.23 -16.41
N ILE A 264 -3.56 -6.85 -17.65
CA ILE A 264 -4.20 -5.55 -17.97
C ILE A 264 -5.49 -5.37 -17.16
N LYS A 265 -6.28 -6.42 -16.97
CA LYS A 265 -7.51 -6.40 -16.16
C LYS A 265 -7.26 -5.82 -14.78
N LEU A 266 -6.27 -6.34 -14.07
CA LEU A 266 -5.98 -5.90 -12.70
C LEU A 266 -5.46 -4.47 -12.66
N ASN A 267 -4.67 -4.07 -13.68
CA ASN A 267 -4.20 -2.69 -13.83
C ASN A 267 -5.38 -1.73 -14.01
N VAL A 268 -6.30 -2.05 -14.91
CA VAL A 268 -7.49 -1.24 -15.19
C VAL A 268 -8.39 -1.15 -13.96
N LEU A 269 -8.71 -2.27 -13.32
CA LEU A 269 -9.56 -2.29 -12.12
C LEU A 269 -8.95 -1.48 -10.97
N SER A 270 -7.64 -1.61 -10.75
CA SER A 270 -6.96 -0.90 -9.66
C SER A 270 -6.89 0.60 -9.90
N ILE A 271 -6.61 1.04 -11.13
CA ILE A 271 -6.56 2.47 -11.45
C ILE A 271 -7.96 3.09 -11.42
N CYS A 272 -8.99 2.41 -11.95
CA CYS A 272 -10.38 2.86 -11.86
C CYS A 272 -10.82 2.98 -10.40
N THR A 273 -10.47 2.02 -9.55
CA THR A 273 -10.76 2.09 -8.11
C THR A 273 -10.14 3.35 -7.49
N VAL A 274 -8.86 3.61 -7.73
CA VAL A 274 -8.17 4.79 -7.19
C VAL A 274 -8.80 6.08 -7.72
N ILE A 275 -9.14 6.15 -9.02
CA ILE A 275 -9.79 7.31 -9.63
C ILE A 275 -11.17 7.53 -9.01
N ILE A 276 -12.03 6.52 -8.94
CA ILE A 276 -13.37 6.62 -8.36
C ILE A 276 -13.31 7.22 -6.96
N PHE A 277 -12.46 6.66 -6.09
CA PHE A 277 -12.32 7.17 -4.73
C PHE A 277 -11.70 8.57 -4.67
N SER A 278 -10.84 8.96 -5.61
CA SER A 278 -10.29 10.31 -5.67
C SER A 278 -11.35 11.40 -5.92
N LEU A 279 -12.46 11.03 -6.56
CA LEU A 279 -13.56 11.96 -6.91
C LEU A 279 -14.47 12.29 -5.71
N PHE A 280 -14.34 11.60 -4.56
CA PHE A 280 -15.14 11.93 -3.37
C PHE A 280 -14.62 13.22 -2.74
N PRO A 281 -15.44 14.30 -2.69
CA PRO A 281 -14.97 15.63 -2.32
C PRO A 281 -14.69 15.74 -0.82
N SER A 282 -13.52 16.26 -0.51
CA SER A 282 -13.15 16.61 0.88
C SER A 282 -13.81 17.90 1.35
N ASN A 283 -14.12 18.80 0.44
CA ASN A 283 -14.57 20.18 0.72
C ASN A 283 -16.02 20.25 1.24
N LYS A 284 -16.82 19.20 1.02
CA LYS A 284 -18.22 19.15 1.49
C LYS A 284 -18.37 18.67 2.92
N ILE A 285 -17.33 18.11 3.52
CA ILE A 285 -17.38 17.63 4.91
C ILE A 285 -17.03 18.80 5.83
N LYS A 286 -18.06 19.44 6.38
CA LYS A 286 -17.88 20.54 7.34
C LYS A 286 -17.61 20.07 8.77
N ASN A 287 -17.93 18.83 9.10
CA ASN A 287 -17.76 18.29 10.45
C ASN A 287 -16.29 18.03 10.78
N LYS A 288 -15.69 18.90 11.59
CA LYS A 288 -14.28 18.81 12.02
C LYS A 288 -13.99 17.51 12.79
N TYR A 289 -14.92 17.02 13.60
CA TYR A 289 -14.76 15.77 14.36
C TYR A 289 -14.65 14.57 13.41
N LEU A 290 -15.52 14.49 12.41
CA LEU A 290 -15.47 13.43 11.41
C LEU A 290 -14.14 13.44 10.64
N ILE A 291 -13.66 14.61 10.22
CA ILE A 291 -12.37 14.76 9.55
C ILE A 291 -11.23 14.29 10.47
N THR A 292 -11.27 14.64 11.75
CA THR A 292 -10.23 14.24 12.72
C THR A 292 -10.22 12.73 12.92
N ILE A 293 -11.39 12.11 13.11
CA ILE A 293 -11.53 10.66 13.24
C ILE A 293 -11.00 9.94 11.97
N LEU A 294 -11.40 10.41 10.79
CA LEU A 294 -10.94 9.82 9.54
C LEU A 294 -9.43 9.97 9.30
N LYS A 295 -8.84 11.11 9.68
CA LYS A 295 -7.38 11.29 9.66
C LYS A 295 -6.70 10.29 10.58
N LEU A 296 -7.23 10.13 11.79
CA LEU A 296 -6.69 9.19 12.78
C LEU A 296 -6.72 7.75 12.24
N ILE A 297 -7.88 7.31 11.75
CA ILE A 297 -8.05 5.97 11.18
C ILE A 297 -7.13 5.77 9.96
N THR A 298 -7.04 6.77 9.08
CA THR A 298 -6.19 6.70 7.88
C THR A 298 -4.71 6.60 8.21
N ASN A 299 -4.26 7.29 9.26
CA ASN A 299 -2.88 7.23 9.71
C ASN A 299 -2.52 5.84 10.27
N CYS A 300 -3.49 5.12 10.83
CA CYS A 300 -3.32 3.76 11.33
C CYS A 300 -3.40 2.68 10.24
N SER A 301 -3.82 3.02 9.01
CA SER A 301 -4.04 2.02 7.94
C SER A 301 -2.78 1.23 7.58
N GLY A 302 -1.61 1.85 7.63
CA GLY A 302 -0.32 1.17 7.48
C GLY A 302 -0.04 0.18 8.61
N GLY A 303 -0.25 0.64 9.85
CA GLY A 303 -0.09 -0.20 11.03
C GLY A 303 -1.03 -1.41 11.02
N ILE A 304 -2.29 -1.23 10.63
CA ILE A 304 -3.24 -2.35 10.47
C ILE A 304 -2.70 -3.38 9.48
N PHE A 305 -2.17 -2.90 8.34
CA PHE A 305 -1.58 -3.78 7.33
C PHE A 305 -0.40 -4.59 7.90
N TYR A 306 0.44 -4.00 8.74
CA TYR A 306 1.61 -4.71 9.30
C TYR A 306 1.23 -5.65 10.44
N LEU A 307 0.25 -5.24 11.26
CA LEU A 307 -0.09 -5.88 12.53
C LEU A 307 -1.04 -7.07 12.40
N HIS A 308 -1.92 -7.07 11.39
CA HIS A 308 -3.04 -8.01 11.35
C HIS A 308 -2.63 -9.49 11.47
N GLN A 309 -1.52 -9.89 10.87
CA GLN A 309 -1.05 -11.27 11.02
C GLN A 309 -0.41 -11.54 12.38
N ALA A 310 0.37 -10.61 12.92
CA ALA A 310 0.88 -10.74 14.27
C ALA A 310 -0.28 -10.86 15.27
N VAL A 311 -1.32 -10.03 15.12
CA VAL A 311 -2.55 -10.12 15.93
C VAL A 311 -3.22 -11.47 15.73
N GLN A 312 -3.34 -11.96 14.50
CA GLN A 312 -3.89 -13.29 14.22
C GLN A 312 -3.10 -14.38 14.97
N PHE A 313 -1.77 -14.39 14.87
CA PHE A 313 -0.94 -15.36 15.59
C PHE A 313 -1.10 -15.27 17.11
N PHE A 314 -1.10 -14.05 17.67
CA PHE A 314 -1.20 -13.88 19.12
C PHE A 314 -2.56 -14.33 19.67
N PHE A 315 -3.64 -14.12 18.96
CA PHE A 315 -4.99 -14.36 19.44
C PHE A 315 -5.63 -15.66 18.94
N ARG A 316 -5.12 -16.28 17.87
CA ARG A 316 -5.63 -17.52 17.30
C ARG A 316 -5.77 -18.68 18.32
N PRO A 317 -4.83 -18.89 19.28
CA PRO A 317 -4.97 -19.93 20.28
C PRO A 317 -6.16 -19.71 21.22
N TYR A 318 -6.53 -18.46 21.51
CA TYR A 318 -7.47 -18.06 22.54
C TYR A 318 -8.89 -17.81 22.00
N TYR A 319 -9.03 -17.40 20.73
CA TYR A 319 -10.32 -17.01 20.15
C TYR A 319 -10.71 -17.92 18.99
N LYS A 320 -11.82 -18.66 19.18
CA LYS A 320 -12.35 -19.62 18.21
C LYS A 320 -12.68 -18.96 16.86
N ASP A 321 -13.30 -17.78 16.87
CA ASP A 321 -13.66 -17.04 15.65
C ASP A 321 -12.42 -16.66 14.81
N ILE A 322 -11.32 -16.26 15.45
CA ILE A 322 -10.04 -15.97 14.76
C ILE A 322 -9.44 -17.26 14.21
N ARG A 323 -9.48 -18.36 15.00
CA ARG A 323 -8.95 -19.67 14.58
C ARG A 323 -9.66 -20.20 13.34
N HIS A 324 -10.97 -20.02 13.25
CA HIS A 324 -11.77 -20.52 12.14
C HIS A 324 -11.91 -19.53 10.97
N GLY A 325 -11.35 -18.32 11.07
CA GLY A 325 -11.39 -17.31 10.01
C GLY A 325 -12.83 -16.85 9.69
N THR A 326 -13.67 -16.69 10.73
CA THR A 326 -15.03 -16.17 10.56
C THR A 326 -15.01 -14.68 10.28
N PHE A 327 -16.10 -14.14 9.71
CA PHE A 327 -16.21 -12.68 9.49
C PHE A 327 -16.10 -11.88 10.79
N LYS A 328 -16.68 -12.40 11.89
CA LYS A 328 -16.52 -11.81 13.23
C LYS A 328 -15.07 -11.80 13.69
N GLY A 329 -14.33 -12.89 13.46
CA GLY A 329 -12.89 -12.97 13.74
C GLY A 329 -12.07 -11.95 12.94
N MET A 330 -12.41 -11.73 11.67
CA MET A 330 -11.74 -10.74 10.81
C MET A 330 -12.00 -9.30 11.29
N ILE A 331 -13.23 -8.98 11.68
CA ILE A 331 -13.57 -7.69 12.30
C ILE A 331 -12.79 -7.49 13.58
N LEU A 332 -12.70 -8.52 14.44
CA LEU A 332 -11.93 -8.45 15.69
C LEU A 332 -10.44 -8.19 15.43
N ILE A 333 -9.83 -8.90 14.48
CA ILE A 333 -8.43 -8.65 14.07
C ILE A 333 -8.26 -7.21 13.59
N TYR A 334 -9.19 -6.70 12.79
CA TYR A 334 -9.13 -5.32 12.31
C TYR A 334 -9.13 -4.33 13.46
N PHE A 335 -10.06 -4.44 14.40
CA PHE A 335 -10.15 -3.53 15.53
C PHE A 335 -8.97 -3.64 16.49
N ILE A 336 -8.50 -4.84 16.80
CA ILE A 336 -7.32 -5.05 17.64
C ILE A 336 -6.09 -4.42 16.97
N SER A 337 -5.88 -4.70 15.68
CA SER A 337 -4.76 -4.12 14.92
C SER A 337 -4.84 -2.59 14.88
N TYR A 338 -6.05 -2.04 14.76
CA TYR A 338 -6.27 -0.59 14.80
C TYR A 338 -5.91 0.00 16.16
N ILE A 339 -6.36 -0.61 17.26
CA ILE A 339 -6.07 -0.14 18.63
C ILE A 339 -4.57 -0.20 18.89
N ILE A 340 -3.91 -1.31 18.56
CA ILE A 340 -2.46 -1.46 18.75
C ILE A 340 -1.70 -0.42 17.91
N SER A 341 -2.12 -0.21 16.65
CA SER A 341 -1.54 0.81 15.78
C SER A 341 -1.68 2.21 16.37
N LEU A 342 -2.88 2.56 16.84
CA LEU A 342 -3.17 3.86 17.45
C LEU A 342 -2.34 4.08 18.72
N VAL A 343 -2.38 3.13 19.65
CA VAL A 343 -1.68 3.23 20.94
C VAL A 343 -0.16 3.26 20.70
N GLY A 344 0.37 2.34 19.90
CA GLY A 344 1.80 2.27 19.61
C GLY A 344 2.31 3.53 18.89
N SER A 345 1.59 4.03 17.88
CA SER A 345 1.97 5.27 17.20
C SER A 345 1.94 6.49 18.12
N THR A 346 1.04 6.51 19.12
CA THR A 346 0.93 7.57 20.11
C THR A 346 2.06 7.51 21.13
N ILE A 347 2.36 6.32 21.67
CA ILE A 347 3.43 6.13 22.66
C ILE A 347 4.79 6.47 22.06
N PHE A 348 5.05 5.99 20.83
CA PHE A 348 6.34 6.15 20.17
C PHE A 348 6.45 7.38 19.27
N THR A 349 5.59 8.40 19.44
CA THR A 349 5.56 9.60 18.56
C THR A 349 6.91 10.28 18.41
N LYS A 350 7.74 10.32 19.45
CA LYS A 350 9.04 11.00 19.46
C LYS A 350 10.18 10.12 18.95
N THR A 351 9.94 8.86 18.63
CA THR A 351 10.95 7.91 18.18
C THR A 351 10.65 7.38 16.78
N LYS A 352 11.67 6.79 16.13
CA LYS A 352 11.47 6.08 14.86
C LYS A 352 10.64 4.80 15.01
N LEU A 353 10.49 4.28 16.24
CA LEU A 353 9.67 3.10 16.53
C LEU A 353 8.18 3.31 16.21
N LYS A 354 7.70 4.57 16.13
CA LYS A 354 6.34 4.87 15.65
C LYS A 354 6.05 4.22 14.29
N PHE A 355 7.07 4.00 13.46
CA PHE A 355 6.90 3.40 12.12
C PHE A 355 6.54 1.92 12.15
N LEU A 356 6.72 1.22 13.28
CA LEU A 356 6.16 -0.11 13.48
C LEU A 356 4.62 -0.11 13.50
N PHE A 357 4.01 1.02 13.85
CA PHE A 357 2.58 1.13 14.16
C PHE A 357 1.82 2.08 13.21
N SER A 358 2.48 2.73 12.24
CA SER A 358 1.85 3.76 11.39
C SER A 358 2.01 3.53 9.90
#